data_50e7b63098374c9944cc2565b17658a1
#
_entry.id   50e7b63098374c9944cc2565b17658a1
#
_cell.length_a   1.000
_cell.length_b   1.000
_cell.length_c   1.000
_cell.angle_alpha   90.00
_cell.angle_beta   90.00
_cell.angle_gamma   90.00
#
_symmetry.space_group_name_H-M   'P 1'
#
loop_
_entity.id
_entity.type
_entity.pdbx_description
1 polymer ?
#
loop_
_entity_poly.entity_id
_entity_poly.type
_entity_poly.pdbx_seq_one_letter_code
_entity_poly.pdbx_strand_id
1 'polypeptide(L)'
;MKKTKVLLTTLLAGAVVLSGCSSKTETSSSSNKTEQKEEKKNSNEPKLGTPIIFDKQAEITVKSATWTDERNGFESKPAKKVLLVTYDIKNLSDKDIPIGMELSLYVNGKKAESYPIQVTLNSLSPNRALENATHAFAVNEEGSLELEVQPFMSTSGKKIIKLDVK
;
A
#
# COMPACT_ATOMS: atom_id res chain seq x y z
N MET A 1 8.01 -19.46 -50.32
CA MET A 1 8.90 -20.61 -50.54
C MET A 1 10.14 -20.40 -49.66
N LYS A 2 10.36 -21.22 -48.74
CA LYS A 2 11.43 -22.04 -48.20
C LYS A 2 11.24 -22.28 -46.73
N LYS A 3 10.83 -23.51 -46.46
CA LYS A 3 10.80 -24.14 -45.14
C LYS A 3 12.24 -24.55 -44.78
N THR A 4 12.64 -24.43 -43.53
CA THR A 4 13.71 -25.31 -43.03
C THR A 4 13.38 -25.75 -41.62
N LYS A 5 13.13 -27.04 -41.47
CA LYS A 5 13.06 -27.80 -40.22
C LYS A 5 14.48 -28.28 -39.91
N VAL A 6 14.88 -28.32 -38.66
CA VAL A 6 15.83 -29.25 -38.05
C VAL A 6 15.46 -29.33 -36.59
N LEU A 7 15.02 -30.28 -36.04
CA LEU A 7 15.13 -31.65 -35.56
C LEU A 7 16.48 -31.98 -34.88
N LEU A 8 16.34 -32.57 -33.71
CA LEU A 8 17.11 -33.65 -33.06
C LEU A 8 17.68 -33.29 -31.69
N THR A 9 17.04 -33.81 -30.64
CA THR A 9 17.36 -34.99 -29.77
C THR A 9 18.70 -34.95 -29.03
N THR A 10 18.66 -35.17 -27.73
CA THR A 10 19.06 -36.36 -26.94
C THR A 10 18.95 -36.05 -25.46
N LEU A 11 18.22 -36.71 -24.74
CA LEU A 11 18.27 -37.79 -23.77
C LEU A 11 19.67 -38.03 -23.14
N LEU A 12 19.81 -37.84 -21.81
CA LEU A 12 20.56 -38.77 -20.97
C LEU A 12 20.05 -38.76 -19.53
N ALA A 13 19.69 -39.93 -19.11
CA ALA A 13 19.38 -40.33 -17.74
C ALA A 13 20.66 -40.64 -16.97
N GLY A 14 20.63 -40.48 -15.67
CA GLY A 14 21.69 -40.91 -14.78
C GLY A 14 21.20 -40.96 -13.36
N ALA A 15 20.87 -42.17 -12.96
CA ALA A 15 20.41 -42.55 -11.61
C ALA A 15 21.59 -42.97 -10.72
N VAL A 16 21.26 -43.18 -9.43
CA VAL A 16 21.90 -44.05 -8.41
C VAL A 16 23.04 -43.38 -7.62
N VAL A 17 23.15 -43.47 -6.29
CA VAL A 17 22.96 -44.56 -5.33
C VAL A 17 22.79 -44.05 -3.92
N LEU A 18 22.04 -44.82 -3.19
CA LEU A 18 21.96 -45.10 -1.80
C LEU A 18 23.28 -45.49 -1.13
N SER A 19 23.33 -45.26 0.14
CA SER A 19 23.81 -46.03 1.27
C SER A 19 24.57 -45.14 2.25
N GLY A 20 24.45 -45.27 3.51
CA GLY A 20 23.96 -46.24 4.42
C GLY A 20 24.39 -45.88 5.82
N CYS A 21 23.56 -46.19 6.73
CA CYS A 21 23.70 -46.61 8.12
C CYS A 21 24.98 -46.30 8.93
N SER A 22 24.74 -45.75 10.08
CA SER A 22 24.82 -46.45 11.39
C SER A 22 25.78 -45.84 12.41
N SER A 23 25.20 -45.57 13.49
CA SER A 23 25.45 -45.90 14.91
C SER A 23 26.26 -44.92 15.78
N LYS A 24 25.48 -44.49 16.76
CA LYS A 24 25.68 -44.50 18.24
C LYS A 24 26.69 -43.60 18.93
N THR A 25 26.07 -42.81 19.84
CA THR A 25 26.35 -42.65 21.30
C THR A 25 27.49 -41.68 21.62
N GLU A 26 27.32 -40.62 22.37
CA GLU A 26 26.79 -40.30 23.67
C GLU A 26 26.88 -38.79 23.96
N THR A 27 25.86 -38.30 24.60
CA THR A 27 25.76 -37.35 25.71
C THR A 27 26.78 -36.21 25.88
N SER A 28 26.31 -34.99 25.70
CA SER A 28 26.38 -33.96 26.74
C SER A 28 25.45 -32.78 26.45
N SER A 29 24.71 -32.43 27.45
CA SER A 29 23.76 -31.35 27.58
C SER A 29 24.34 -29.98 27.20
N SER A 30 23.64 -29.27 26.30
CA SER A 30 23.67 -27.81 26.33
C SER A 30 22.35 -27.25 25.77
N SER A 31 21.67 -26.59 26.64
CA SER A 31 20.49 -25.78 26.52
C SER A 31 20.12 -25.34 25.10
N ASN A 32 19.08 -25.96 24.57
CA ASN A 32 18.30 -25.42 23.43
C ASN A 32 17.52 -24.21 23.92
N LYS A 33 18.04 -23.04 23.61
CA LYS A 33 17.26 -21.82 23.55
C LYS A 33 16.38 -21.93 22.31
N THR A 34 15.16 -22.37 22.50
CA THR A 34 14.10 -22.33 21.52
C THR A 34 13.85 -20.86 21.23
N GLU A 35 14.42 -20.34 20.16
CA GLU A 35 13.94 -19.12 19.56
C GLU A 35 12.53 -19.43 19.03
N GLN A 36 11.55 -19.08 19.84
CA GLN A 36 10.20 -18.87 19.34
C GLN A 36 10.28 -17.75 18.32
N LYS A 37 10.33 -18.16 17.05
CA LYS A 37 10.00 -17.30 15.94
C LYS A 37 8.53 -16.93 16.14
N GLU A 38 8.29 -15.79 16.81
CA GLU A 38 6.98 -15.16 16.78
C GLU A 38 6.61 -15.00 15.31
N GLU A 39 5.72 -15.83 14.83
CA GLU A 39 4.95 -15.55 13.65
C GLU A 39 4.18 -14.27 13.94
N LYS A 40 4.77 -13.14 13.56
CA LYS A 40 4.02 -11.89 13.36
C LYS A 40 2.86 -12.24 12.46
N LYS A 41 1.70 -12.41 13.05
CA LYS A 41 0.40 -12.46 12.39
C LYS A 41 0.34 -11.19 11.56
N ASN A 42 0.71 -11.32 10.31
CA ASN A 42 0.72 -10.24 9.33
C ASN A 42 -0.74 -9.90 9.06
N SER A 43 -1.34 -9.07 9.91
CA SER A 43 -2.61 -8.44 9.60
C SER A 43 -2.31 -7.48 8.44
N ASN A 44 -2.57 -7.94 7.22
CA ASN A 44 -2.38 -7.21 5.97
C ASN A 44 -3.38 -6.04 5.83
N GLU A 45 -3.94 -5.54 6.92
CA GLU A 45 -4.80 -4.36 6.91
C GLU A 45 -3.94 -3.10 6.79
N PRO A 46 -4.22 -2.25 5.81
CA PRO A 46 -3.53 -0.97 5.64
C PRO A 46 -3.69 -0.11 6.89
N LYS A 47 -2.60 0.54 7.32
CA LYS A 47 -2.58 1.43 8.49
C LYS A 47 -1.82 2.70 8.17
N LEU A 48 -2.05 3.76 8.94
CA LEU A 48 -1.24 4.97 8.88
C LEU A 48 0.25 4.63 9.08
N GLY A 49 1.12 5.27 8.30
CA GLY A 49 2.56 5.06 8.32
C GLY A 49 3.06 3.79 7.64
N THR A 50 2.15 2.95 7.10
CA THR A 50 2.54 1.71 6.41
C THR A 50 2.45 1.89 4.90
N PRO A 51 3.50 1.58 4.12
CA PRO A 51 3.44 1.62 2.67
C PRO A 51 2.39 0.67 2.09
N ILE A 52 1.58 1.17 1.19
CA ILE A 52 0.60 0.42 0.41
C ILE A 52 1.10 0.34 -1.01
N ILE A 53 1.40 -0.86 -1.47
CA ILE A 53 1.95 -1.09 -2.80
C ILE A 53 0.82 -1.50 -3.75
N PHE A 54 0.67 -0.72 -4.81
CA PHE A 54 -0.14 -1.04 -5.99
C PHE A 54 0.83 -1.42 -7.10
N ASP A 55 0.94 -2.72 -7.35
CA ASP A 55 1.97 -3.29 -8.23
C ASP A 55 1.99 -2.60 -9.60
N LYS A 56 3.20 -2.19 -10.04
CA LYS A 56 3.46 -1.46 -11.29
C LYS A 56 2.66 -0.16 -11.46
N GLN A 57 2.14 0.41 -10.37
CA GLN A 57 1.39 1.67 -10.40
C GLN A 57 1.97 2.69 -9.43
N ALA A 58 1.79 2.48 -8.14
CA ALA A 58 2.28 3.41 -7.13
C ALA A 58 2.52 2.72 -5.79
N GLU A 59 3.38 3.32 -4.98
CA GLU A 59 3.47 3.08 -3.55
C GLU A 59 2.96 4.34 -2.84
N ILE A 60 1.99 4.17 -1.94
CA ILE A 60 1.36 5.27 -1.21
C ILE A 60 1.48 5.00 0.29
N THR A 61 1.98 5.97 1.03
CA THR A 61 2.07 5.92 2.49
C THR A 61 1.26 7.06 3.08
N VAL A 62 0.10 6.77 3.65
CA VAL A 62 -0.69 7.76 4.39
C VAL A 62 -0.03 7.98 5.74
N LYS A 63 0.57 9.15 5.95
CA LYS A 63 1.37 9.49 7.14
C LYS A 63 0.50 9.87 8.33
N SER A 64 -0.47 10.74 8.07
CA SER A 64 -1.35 11.24 9.11
C SER A 64 -2.73 11.65 8.57
N ALA A 65 -3.70 11.65 9.47
CA ALA A 65 -4.99 12.26 9.28
C ALA A 65 -5.30 13.07 10.55
N THR A 66 -5.52 14.36 10.44
CA THR A 66 -5.68 15.28 11.57
C THR A 66 -6.78 16.28 11.31
N TRP A 67 -7.49 16.68 12.36
CA TRP A 67 -8.43 17.80 12.28
C TRP A 67 -7.67 19.11 12.10
N THR A 68 -8.23 20.01 11.28
CA THR A 68 -7.70 21.35 11.10
C THR A 68 -8.80 22.40 11.25
N ASP A 69 -8.43 23.55 11.81
CA ASP A 69 -9.30 24.73 11.89
C ASP A 69 -9.18 25.63 10.66
N GLU A 70 -8.30 25.29 9.74
CA GLU A 70 -8.17 26.03 8.48
C GLU A 70 -9.46 25.94 7.67
N ARG A 71 -9.92 27.08 7.15
CA ARG A 71 -11.13 27.18 6.35
C ARG A 71 -10.86 27.94 5.06
N ASN A 72 -11.54 27.53 4.00
CA ASN A 72 -11.55 28.29 2.75
C ASN A 72 -12.60 29.40 2.86
N GLY A 73 -12.14 30.65 2.82
CA GLY A 73 -13.02 31.82 2.90
C GLY A 73 -13.95 32.04 1.69
N PHE A 74 -13.73 31.31 0.61
CA PHE A 74 -14.56 31.35 -0.60
C PHE A 74 -15.59 30.22 -0.67
N GLU A 75 -15.57 29.30 0.31
CA GLU A 75 -16.51 28.18 0.34
C GLU A 75 -17.90 28.63 0.81
N SER A 76 -18.92 28.45 -0.03
CA SER A 76 -20.30 28.83 0.26
C SER A 76 -20.97 27.97 1.32
N LYS A 77 -20.47 26.74 1.53
CA LYS A 77 -20.96 25.76 2.52
C LYS A 77 -19.84 25.40 3.48
N PRO A 78 -19.71 26.10 4.61
CA PRO A 78 -18.65 25.80 5.57
C PRO A 78 -18.82 24.38 6.13
N ALA A 79 -17.73 23.60 6.09
CA ALA A 79 -17.68 22.30 6.73
C ALA A 79 -17.69 22.46 8.26
N LYS A 80 -18.39 21.54 8.97
CA LYS A 80 -18.36 21.51 10.45
C LYS A 80 -16.96 21.20 10.96
N LYS A 81 -16.32 20.20 10.37
CA LYS A 81 -14.92 19.82 10.64
C LYS A 81 -14.21 19.59 9.31
N VAL A 82 -12.91 19.79 9.28
CA VAL A 82 -12.08 19.51 8.12
C VAL A 82 -11.00 18.53 8.52
N LEU A 83 -10.92 17.41 7.83
CA LEU A 83 -9.88 16.40 8.00
C LEU A 83 -8.79 16.66 6.96
N LEU A 84 -7.57 16.93 7.43
CA LEU A 84 -6.37 17.06 6.60
C LEU A 84 -5.60 15.72 6.62
N VAL A 85 -5.37 15.15 5.45
CA VAL A 85 -4.60 13.93 5.26
C VAL A 85 -3.27 14.28 4.59
N THR A 86 -2.16 13.79 5.18
CA THR A 86 -0.82 13.93 4.62
C THR A 86 -0.31 12.55 4.21
N TYR A 87 0.30 12.47 3.03
CA TYR A 87 0.78 11.20 2.48
C TYR A 87 2.01 11.40 1.58
N ASP A 88 2.75 10.32 1.41
CA ASP A 88 3.81 10.23 0.41
C ASP A 88 3.33 9.33 -0.73
N ILE A 89 3.78 9.62 -1.95
CA ILE A 89 3.48 8.80 -3.12
C ILE A 89 4.72 8.66 -4.01
N LYS A 90 4.95 7.43 -4.48
CA LYS A 90 6.00 7.10 -5.45
C LYS A 90 5.36 6.45 -6.67
N ASN A 91 5.70 6.96 -7.83
CA ASN A 91 5.28 6.37 -9.11
C ASN A 91 6.13 5.13 -9.43
N LEU A 92 5.50 3.95 -9.49
CA LEU A 92 6.12 2.67 -9.86
C LEU A 92 5.79 2.27 -11.31
N SER A 93 5.06 3.11 -12.04
CA SER A 93 4.70 2.86 -13.43
C SER A 93 5.75 3.40 -14.41
N ASP A 94 5.57 3.10 -15.67
CA ASP A 94 6.37 3.60 -16.80
C ASP A 94 5.83 4.89 -17.43
N LYS A 95 4.78 5.48 -16.84
CA LYS A 95 4.10 6.70 -17.33
C LYS A 95 3.94 7.70 -16.21
N ASP A 96 3.69 8.95 -16.58
CA ASP A 96 3.30 9.98 -15.63
C ASP A 96 1.94 9.63 -14.99
N ILE A 97 1.83 9.84 -13.67
CA ILE A 97 0.57 9.66 -12.94
C ILE A 97 0.10 10.99 -12.37
N PRO A 98 -1.21 11.28 -12.42
CA PRO A 98 -1.77 12.44 -11.73
C PRO A 98 -1.79 12.19 -10.22
N ILE A 99 -1.55 13.25 -9.45
CA ILE A 99 -1.59 13.28 -7.99
C ILE A 99 -2.73 14.16 -7.51
N GLY A 100 -3.40 13.74 -6.42
CA GLY A 100 -4.50 14.46 -5.78
C GLY A 100 -5.87 13.80 -5.96
N MET A 101 -5.93 12.62 -6.58
CA MET A 101 -7.18 11.86 -6.80
C MET A 101 -7.17 10.47 -6.16
N GLU A 102 -6.10 10.10 -5.49
CA GLU A 102 -5.87 8.75 -4.95
C GLU A 102 -6.55 8.49 -3.61
N LEU A 103 -7.10 9.52 -2.97
CA LEU A 103 -7.75 9.43 -1.67
C LEU A 103 -9.25 9.72 -1.76
N SER A 104 -10.05 8.95 -1.05
CA SER A 104 -11.48 9.22 -0.82
C SER A 104 -11.83 8.91 0.62
N LEU A 105 -12.45 9.88 1.30
CA LEU A 105 -12.92 9.70 2.68
C LEU A 105 -14.38 9.28 2.68
N TYR A 106 -14.72 8.37 3.58
CA TYR A 106 -16.09 7.97 3.87
C TYR A 106 -16.39 8.18 5.36
N VAL A 107 -17.55 8.75 5.63
CA VAL A 107 -18.10 8.94 6.98
C VAL A 107 -19.37 8.11 7.08
N ASN A 108 -19.42 7.14 7.98
CA ASN A 108 -20.54 6.20 8.09
C ASN A 108 -20.92 5.55 6.74
N GLY A 109 -19.92 5.24 5.91
CA GLY A 109 -20.11 4.64 4.58
C GLY A 109 -20.55 5.62 3.48
N LYS A 110 -20.72 6.93 3.77
CA LYS A 110 -21.03 7.96 2.79
C LYS A 110 -19.75 8.72 2.39
N LYS A 111 -19.56 8.93 1.11
CA LYS A 111 -18.40 9.68 0.60
C LYS A 111 -18.47 11.13 1.05
N ALA A 112 -17.39 11.59 1.70
CA ALA A 112 -17.18 12.99 2.03
C ALA A 112 -16.69 13.79 0.81
N GLU A 113 -17.01 15.08 0.76
CA GLU A 113 -16.53 15.97 -0.28
C GLU A 113 -15.08 16.40 0.01
N SER A 114 -14.27 16.56 -1.04
CA SER A 114 -12.96 17.23 -0.91
C SER A 114 -13.18 18.67 -0.45
N TYR A 115 -12.33 19.13 0.46
CA TYR A 115 -12.37 20.50 0.94
C TYR A 115 -11.20 21.30 0.36
N PRO A 116 -11.42 22.44 -0.27
CA PRO A 116 -10.42 23.13 -1.10
C PRO A 116 -9.43 23.95 -0.26
N ILE A 117 -8.70 23.29 0.63
CA ILE A 117 -7.53 23.81 1.31
C ILE A 117 -6.38 22.81 1.17
N GLN A 118 -5.15 23.30 1.05
CA GLN A 118 -3.93 22.49 1.03
C GLN A 118 -4.04 21.20 0.15
N VAL A 119 -4.71 21.29 -0.99
CA VAL A 119 -4.81 20.12 -1.91
C VAL A 119 -3.59 20.11 -2.83
N THR A 120 -2.86 19.03 -2.80
CA THR A 120 -1.74 18.82 -3.73
C THR A 120 -2.26 18.26 -5.04
N LEU A 121 -2.18 19.06 -6.10
CA LEU A 121 -2.46 18.63 -7.47
C LEU A 121 -1.17 18.70 -8.28
N ASN A 122 -0.72 17.59 -8.83
CA ASN A 122 0.54 17.51 -9.55
C ASN A 122 0.53 16.33 -10.55
N SER A 123 1.60 16.20 -11.31
CA SER A 123 1.93 15.01 -12.11
C SER A 123 3.29 14.49 -11.69
N LEU A 124 3.43 13.18 -11.57
CA LEU A 124 4.63 12.53 -11.09
C LEU A 124 5.18 11.58 -12.14
N SER A 125 6.36 11.88 -12.65
CA SER A 125 7.02 11.08 -13.68
C SER A 125 7.47 9.72 -13.14
N PRO A 126 7.75 8.74 -14.04
CA PRO A 126 8.19 7.39 -13.68
C PRO A 126 9.34 7.37 -12.67
N ASN A 127 9.24 6.49 -11.69
CA ASN A 127 10.24 6.29 -10.63
C ASN A 127 10.52 7.53 -9.75
N ARG A 128 9.68 8.56 -9.81
CA ARG A 128 9.75 9.73 -8.92
C ARG A 128 8.84 9.55 -7.71
N ALA A 129 9.15 10.28 -6.65
CA ALA A 129 8.37 10.35 -5.44
C ALA A 129 8.02 11.80 -5.11
N LEU A 130 6.87 11.98 -4.47
CA LEU A 130 6.42 13.21 -3.86
C LEU A 130 6.13 12.93 -2.39
N GLU A 131 6.77 13.70 -1.52
CA GLU A 131 6.58 13.60 -0.08
C GLU A 131 5.67 14.71 0.43
N ASN A 132 4.92 14.39 1.50
CA ASN A 132 4.02 15.34 2.18
C ASN A 132 2.96 15.96 1.25
N ALA A 133 2.49 15.20 0.29
CA ALA A 133 1.27 15.56 -0.43
C ALA A 133 0.09 15.66 0.55
N THR A 134 -0.84 16.54 0.29
CA THR A 134 -1.98 16.81 1.18
C THR A 134 -3.30 16.73 0.45
N HIS A 135 -4.34 16.27 1.16
CA HIS A 135 -5.72 16.30 0.72
C HIS A 135 -6.64 16.56 1.91
N ALA A 136 -7.57 17.49 1.79
CA ALA A 136 -8.51 17.80 2.83
C ALA A 136 -9.95 17.38 2.47
N PHE A 137 -10.73 17.02 3.48
CA PHE A 137 -12.11 16.56 3.34
C PHE A 137 -13.05 17.29 4.29
N ALA A 138 -14.23 17.65 3.78
CA ALA A 138 -15.31 18.19 4.59
C ALA A 138 -16.02 17.08 5.36
N VAL A 139 -16.07 17.19 6.70
CA VAL A 139 -16.77 16.25 7.57
C VAL A 139 -17.90 16.97 8.29
N ASN A 140 -19.15 16.63 7.94
CA ASN A 140 -20.35 17.31 8.41
C ASN A 140 -21.18 16.48 9.40
N GLU A 141 -20.81 15.23 9.62
CA GLU A 141 -21.45 14.33 10.59
C GLU A 141 -20.37 13.57 11.39
N GLU A 142 -20.74 13.15 12.59
CA GLU A 142 -19.88 12.29 13.42
C GLU A 142 -20.08 10.82 13.05
N GLY A 143 -19.02 10.02 13.22
CA GLY A 143 -19.10 8.60 12.98
C GLY A 143 -17.77 7.96 12.60
N SER A 144 -17.87 6.74 12.07
CA SER A 144 -16.69 6.00 11.61
C SER A 144 -16.09 6.65 10.37
N LEU A 145 -14.76 6.74 10.35
CA LEU A 145 -14.01 7.30 9.24
C LEU A 145 -13.23 6.19 8.55
N GLU A 146 -13.42 6.08 7.25
CA GLU A 146 -12.69 5.15 6.39
C GLU A 146 -12.05 5.90 5.22
N LEU A 147 -10.73 5.77 5.09
CA LEU A 147 -9.99 6.36 3.98
C LEU A 147 -9.72 5.27 2.93
N GLU A 148 -10.32 5.41 1.77
CA GLU A 148 -9.99 4.60 0.61
C GLU A 148 -8.77 5.19 -0.09
N VAL A 149 -7.78 4.33 -0.37
CA VAL A 149 -6.56 4.65 -1.09
C VAL A 149 -6.54 3.85 -2.38
N GLN A 150 -6.43 4.54 -3.51
CA GLN A 150 -6.37 3.90 -4.82
C GLN A 150 -5.71 4.86 -5.83
N PRO A 151 -4.62 4.47 -6.52
CA PRO A 151 -4.06 5.29 -7.59
C PRO A 151 -5.11 5.56 -8.68
N PHE A 152 -5.02 6.71 -9.30
CA PHE A 152 -5.94 7.09 -10.38
C PHE A 152 -5.95 6.03 -11.49
N MET A 153 -7.15 5.62 -11.92
CA MET A 153 -7.39 4.56 -12.92
C MET A 153 -6.77 3.20 -12.56
N SER A 154 -6.52 2.93 -11.28
CA SER A 154 -6.00 1.64 -10.84
C SER A 154 -6.99 0.50 -11.08
N THR A 155 -6.48 -0.62 -11.58
CA THR A 155 -7.21 -1.89 -11.69
C THR A 155 -6.93 -2.84 -10.52
N SER A 156 -5.98 -2.49 -9.64
CA SER A 156 -5.56 -3.33 -8.50
C SER A 156 -6.54 -3.31 -7.32
N GLY A 157 -7.66 -2.60 -7.46
CA GLY A 157 -8.61 -2.41 -6.36
C GLY A 157 -8.15 -1.35 -5.35
N LYS A 158 -9.04 -1.03 -4.43
CA LYS A 158 -8.82 -0.06 -3.37
C LYS A 158 -8.35 -0.72 -2.09
N LYS A 159 -7.65 0.05 -1.26
CA LYS A 159 -7.27 -0.32 0.10
C LYS A 159 -7.93 0.63 1.08
N ILE A 160 -8.37 0.13 2.21
CA ILE A 160 -9.15 0.91 3.20
C ILE A 160 -8.35 1.01 4.50
N ILE A 161 -8.16 2.23 4.98
CA ILE A 161 -7.61 2.53 6.29
C ILE A 161 -8.75 3.02 7.17
N LYS A 162 -9.01 2.33 8.29
CA LYS A 162 -9.90 2.84 9.34
C LYS A 162 -9.16 3.90 10.14
N LEU A 163 -9.75 5.07 10.24
CA LEU A 163 -9.13 6.22 10.93
C LEU A 163 -9.73 6.38 12.33
N ASP A 164 -8.85 6.54 13.31
CA ASP A 164 -9.17 6.99 14.67
C ASP A 164 -8.49 8.34 14.88
N VAL A 165 -9.24 9.41 14.66
CA VAL A 165 -8.74 10.80 14.70
C VAL A 165 -9.28 11.48 15.95
N LYS A 166 -8.39 11.81 16.87
CA LYS A 166 -8.70 12.48 18.14
C LYS A 166 -8.70 13.99 18.01
#